data_60e5ea5bd0f5c22c9e711a4e5fdbce32
#
_entry.id   60e5ea5bd0f5c22c9e711a4e5fdbce32
#
_cell.length_a   1.000
_cell.length_b   1.000
_cell.length_c   1.000
_cell.angle_alpha   90.00
_cell.angle_beta   90.00
_cell.angle_gamma   90.00
#
_symmetry.space_group_name_H-M   'P 1'
#
loop_
_entity.id
_entity.type
_entity.pdbx_description
1 polymer ?
#
loop_
_entity_poly.entity_id
_entity_poly.type
_entity_poly.pdbx_seq_one_letter_code
_entity_poly.pdbx_strand_id
1 'polypeptide(L)'
;MKISVVATTHENYIAPKSEFDSLSGHSAGVCYMPHNFDALFGEPIEKTIRRCENTKINQHHSVFGHPYITLSLEDIPKGLAMILNNEGAYNTSEKSARYTKMILKDNEQKLYNKWLDIYKNLIRDEYQGKYPQIFTPQKVEKLAQENARYLISVFTPTSMIYTVSYQQLNYLYQMFINEINNQNSNAFIEALKPAMQDFCYAIETHTGYTDKDIARGVDNKNRKLSLIGSMIKPEQYFGDVYSISYEGTFAQLAQAQRHRTIDYNMTLLDEPKFYVPPIIRRSDELTREWISDCEKQASVFPQGLLININEFGRLDWFIQKMKERKCTFAQLEIAQQTDLILKKYVEELRAKGHPRAEELAQYTKGARCTFPDYKCPNPCGFKEGINETRLI
;
A
#
# COMPACT_ATOMS: atom_id res chain seq x y z
N MET A 1 -9.07 16.12 8.84
CA MET A 1 -9.34 15.29 7.63
C MET A 1 -10.55 15.82 6.91
N LYS A 2 -10.53 15.86 5.57
CA LYS A 2 -11.68 16.22 4.74
C LYS A 2 -11.95 15.09 3.75
N ILE A 3 -13.20 14.62 3.69
CA ILE A 3 -13.65 13.58 2.77
C ILE A 3 -14.82 14.13 1.96
N SER A 4 -14.74 14.02 0.64
CA SER A 4 -15.81 14.42 -0.27
C SER A 4 -16.02 13.39 -1.36
N VAL A 5 -17.27 13.19 -1.77
CA VAL A 5 -17.61 12.36 -2.91
C VAL A 5 -17.33 13.15 -4.19
N VAL A 6 -16.54 12.57 -5.08
CA VAL A 6 -16.16 13.19 -6.37
C VAL A 6 -17.01 12.65 -7.50
N ALA A 7 -17.29 11.34 -7.49
CA ALA A 7 -18.08 10.67 -8.52
C ALA A 7 -18.73 9.40 -7.96
N THR A 8 -19.79 8.98 -8.62
CA THR A 8 -20.44 7.69 -8.40
C THR A 8 -20.67 6.98 -9.73
N THR A 9 -21.18 5.76 -9.71
CA THR A 9 -21.48 4.97 -10.92
C THR A 9 -22.47 5.67 -11.87
N HIS A 10 -23.30 6.59 -11.39
CA HIS A 10 -24.29 7.31 -12.19
C HIS A 10 -23.66 8.45 -12.99
N GLU A 11 -24.15 8.65 -14.21
CA GLU A 11 -23.73 9.76 -15.06
C GLU A 11 -24.26 11.09 -14.52
N ASN A 12 -23.41 12.11 -14.57
CA ASN A 12 -23.73 13.53 -14.35
C ASN A 12 -24.20 13.95 -12.96
N TYR A 13 -24.26 13.07 -11.96
CA TYR A 13 -24.56 13.46 -10.59
C TYR A 13 -24.05 12.45 -9.55
N ILE A 14 -23.94 12.92 -8.32
CA ILE A 14 -23.60 12.06 -7.18
C ILE A 14 -24.90 11.39 -6.72
N ALA A 15 -24.99 10.07 -6.94
CA ALA A 15 -26.20 9.30 -6.65
C ALA A 15 -26.43 9.15 -5.13
N PRO A 16 -27.68 9.26 -4.66
CA PRO A 16 -28.02 8.92 -3.29
C PRO A 16 -27.94 7.40 -3.06
N LYS A 17 -27.89 6.98 -1.80
CA LYS A 17 -27.82 5.57 -1.40
C LYS A 17 -28.94 4.72 -2.01
N SER A 18 -30.15 5.27 -2.14
CA SER A 18 -31.32 4.59 -2.74
C SER A 18 -31.07 4.12 -4.17
N GLU A 19 -30.28 4.85 -4.94
CA GLU A 19 -29.89 4.44 -6.31
C GLU A 19 -28.94 3.25 -6.29
N PHE A 20 -28.03 3.18 -5.31
CA PHE A 20 -27.14 2.02 -5.13
C PHE A 20 -27.93 0.78 -4.73
N ASP A 21 -28.89 0.93 -3.82
CA ASP A 21 -29.77 -0.16 -3.41
C ASP A 21 -30.64 -0.63 -4.58
N SER A 22 -31.16 0.30 -5.40
CA SER A 22 -31.89 -0.01 -6.62
C SER A 22 -31.05 -0.77 -7.64
N LEU A 23 -29.85 -0.27 -7.98
CA LEU A 23 -28.93 -0.96 -8.90
C LEU A 23 -28.57 -2.36 -8.41
N SER A 24 -28.31 -2.50 -7.10
CA SER A 24 -27.99 -3.79 -6.48
C SER A 24 -29.18 -4.76 -6.52
N GLY A 25 -30.38 -4.26 -6.27
CA GLY A 25 -31.63 -5.04 -6.35
C GLY A 25 -31.95 -5.50 -7.77
N HIS A 26 -31.75 -4.65 -8.79
CA HIS A 26 -31.86 -5.03 -10.20
C HIS A 26 -30.81 -6.09 -10.57
N SER A 27 -29.54 -5.88 -10.17
CA SER A 27 -28.46 -6.85 -10.43
C SER A 27 -28.75 -8.21 -9.81
N ALA A 28 -29.29 -8.23 -8.59
CA ALA A 28 -29.74 -9.48 -7.96
C ALA A 28 -30.89 -10.14 -8.75
N GLY A 29 -31.73 -9.35 -9.40
CA GLY A 29 -32.82 -9.87 -10.26
C GLY A 29 -32.29 -10.75 -11.39
N VAL A 30 -31.18 -10.41 -11.99
CA VAL A 30 -30.56 -11.21 -13.07
C VAL A 30 -30.19 -12.62 -12.58
N CYS A 31 -29.80 -12.77 -11.30
CA CYS A 31 -29.43 -14.06 -10.75
C CYS A 31 -30.63 -14.96 -10.44
N TYR A 32 -31.81 -14.40 -10.16
CA TYR A 32 -32.95 -15.13 -9.60
C TYR A 32 -34.21 -15.10 -10.48
N MET A 33 -34.21 -14.33 -11.56
CA MET A 33 -35.37 -14.16 -12.43
C MET A 33 -35.03 -14.61 -13.86
N PRO A 34 -36.00 -15.14 -14.60
CA PRO A 34 -35.79 -15.57 -15.99
C PRO A 34 -35.73 -14.41 -17.00
N HIS A 35 -35.69 -13.17 -16.52
CA HIS A 35 -35.72 -11.98 -17.33
C HIS A 35 -34.33 -11.37 -17.53
N ASN A 36 -34.12 -10.71 -18.66
CA ASN A 36 -32.94 -9.91 -18.91
C ASN A 36 -32.94 -8.64 -18.03
N PHE A 37 -31.77 -8.04 -17.84
CA PHE A 37 -31.56 -6.88 -17.00
C PHE A 37 -32.50 -5.71 -17.37
N ASP A 38 -32.69 -5.42 -18.65
CA ASP A 38 -33.56 -4.33 -19.12
C ASP A 38 -35.01 -4.52 -18.71
N ALA A 39 -35.50 -5.76 -18.69
CA ALA A 39 -36.86 -6.05 -18.27
C ALA A 39 -37.15 -5.78 -16.78
N LEU A 40 -36.09 -5.80 -15.95
CA LEU A 40 -36.17 -5.55 -14.52
C LEU A 40 -36.40 -4.08 -14.19
N PHE A 41 -36.04 -3.14 -15.09
CA PHE A 41 -36.32 -1.71 -14.89
C PHE A 41 -37.83 -1.39 -14.99
N GLY A 42 -38.61 -2.22 -15.64
CA GLY A 42 -40.05 -2.08 -15.74
C GLY A 42 -40.82 -2.67 -14.57
N GLU A 43 -40.17 -3.33 -13.61
CA GLU A 43 -40.83 -3.90 -12.44
C GLU A 43 -41.20 -2.83 -11.39
N PRO A 44 -42.20 -3.06 -10.53
CA PRO A 44 -42.49 -2.19 -9.40
C PRO A 44 -41.25 -2.09 -8.47
N ILE A 45 -40.89 -0.86 -8.11
CA ILE A 45 -39.69 -0.57 -7.30
C ILE A 45 -39.68 -1.32 -5.97
N GLU A 46 -40.83 -1.61 -5.39
CA GLU A 46 -40.97 -2.36 -4.14
C GLU A 46 -40.46 -3.80 -4.26
N LYS A 47 -40.54 -4.39 -5.46
CA LYS A 47 -39.94 -5.73 -5.72
C LYS A 47 -38.42 -5.67 -5.73
N THR A 48 -37.90 -4.65 -6.38
CA THR A 48 -36.46 -4.40 -6.43
C THR A 48 -35.87 -4.16 -5.03
N ILE A 49 -36.51 -3.29 -4.25
CA ILE A 49 -36.09 -3.00 -2.87
C ILE A 49 -36.16 -4.26 -2.00
N ARG A 50 -37.29 -5.00 -2.05
CA ARG A 50 -37.41 -6.26 -1.29
C ARG A 50 -36.35 -7.28 -1.66
N ARG A 51 -35.97 -7.37 -2.94
CA ARG A 51 -34.91 -8.25 -3.41
C ARG A 51 -33.55 -7.79 -2.88
N CYS A 52 -33.28 -6.49 -2.89
CA CYS A 52 -32.10 -5.88 -2.30
C CYS A 52 -31.99 -6.25 -0.82
N GLU A 53 -33.04 -6.02 -0.02
CA GLU A 53 -33.06 -6.34 1.41
C GLU A 53 -32.87 -7.84 1.68
N ASN A 54 -33.51 -8.72 0.92
CA ASN A 54 -33.30 -10.17 1.03
C ASN A 54 -31.84 -10.54 0.74
N THR A 55 -31.21 -9.87 -0.20
CA THR A 55 -29.79 -10.12 -0.54
C THR A 55 -28.85 -9.70 0.59
N LYS A 56 -29.16 -8.57 1.28
CA LYS A 56 -28.44 -8.14 2.49
C LYS A 56 -28.58 -9.17 3.61
N ILE A 57 -29.81 -9.56 3.94
CA ILE A 57 -30.11 -10.51 5.04
C ILE A 57 -29.43 -11.86 4.81
N ASN A 58 -29.46 -12.36 3.58
CA ASN A 58 -28.86 -13.63 3.20
C ASN A 58 -27.34 -13.57 2.95
N GLN A 59 -26.73 -12.42 3.15
CA GLN A 59 -25.28 -12.19 2.96
C GLN A 59 -24.79 -12.49 1.52
N HIS A 60 -25.64 -12.34 0.52
CA HIS A 60 -25.27 -12.42 -0.89
C HIS A 60 -24.77 -11.06 -1.38
N HIS A 61 -23.68 -10.58 -0.80
CA HIS A 61 -23.22 -9.20 -0.91
C HIS A 61 -22.56 -8.85 -2.24
N SER A 62 -22.30 -9.81 -3.13
CA SER A 62 -21.63 -9.56 -4.43
C SER A 62 -22.32 -8.49 -5.30
N VAL A 63 -23.64 -8.37 -5.19
CA VAL A 63 -24.42 -7.38 -5.95
C VAL A 63 -24.14 -5.92 -5.52
N PHE A 64 -23.65 -5.70 -4.29
CA PHE A 64 -23.22 -4.39 -3.80
C PHE A 64 -21.80 -4.03 -4.28
N GLY A 65 -21.19 -4.90 -5.05
CA GLY A 65 -19.94 -4.65 -5.78
C GLY A 65 -20.13 -3.87 -7.09
N HIS A 66 -21.38 -3.75 -7.60
CA HIS A 66 -21.68 -3.01 -8.84
C HIS A 66 -21.64 -1.50 -8.69
N PRO A 67 -22.23 -0.87 -7.64
CA PRO A 67 -22.09 0.57 -7.43
C PRO A 67 -20.67 0.92 -6.97
N TYR A 68 -20.10 1.97 -7.56
CA TYR A 68 -18.77 2.50 -7.21
C TYR A 68 -18.85 3.95 -6.75
N ILE A 69 -17.96 4.30 -5.85
CA ILE A 69 -17.84 5.61 -5.24
C ILE A 69 -16.37 6.04 -5.34
N THR A 70 -16.16 7.25 -5.85
CA THR A 70 -14.83 7.90 -5.87
C THR A 70 -14.82 9.01 -4.82
N LEU A 71 -13.88 8.92 -3.89
CA LEU A 71 -13.68 9.86 -2.80
C LEU A 71 -12.41 10.68 -3.03
N SER A 72 -12.44 11.96 -2.70
CA SER A 72 -11.25 12.78 -2.40
C SER A 72 -11.03 12.76 -0.91
N LEU A 73 -9.86 12.28 -0.50
CA LEU A 73 -9.41 12.22 0.88
C LEU A 73 -8.25 13.22 1.04
N GLU A 74 -8.45 14.26 1.85
CA GLU A 74 -7.46 15.31 2.10
C GLU A 74 -7.06 15.30 3.57
N ASP A 75 -5.77 15.56 3.83
CA ASP A 75 -5.18 15.63 5.17
C ASP A 75 -5.40 14.37 6.02
N ILE A 76 -5.33 13.20 5.36
CA ILE A 76 -5.36 11.92 6.05
C ILE A 76 -3.93 11.51 6.47
N PRO A 77 -3.74 10.87 7.65
CA PRO A 77 -2.44 10.32 8.02
C PRO A 77 -1.95 9.31 6.98
N LYS A 78 -0.66 9.35 6.64
CA LYS A 78 -0.05 8.38 5.73
C LYS A 78 -0.31 6.93 6.17
N GLY A 79 -0.29 6.63 7.47
CA GLY A 79 -0.60 5.31 8.03
C GLY A 79 -2.02 4.85 7.67
N LEU A 80 -3.02 5.73 7.74
CA LEU A 80 -4.38 5.41 7.30
C LEU A 80 -4.45 5.14 5.79
N ALA A 81 -3.76 5.96 4.98
CA ALA A 81 -3.66 5.72 3.54
C ALA A 81 -3.01 4.37 3.21
N MET A 82 -2.05 3.90 4.01
CA MET A 82 -1.44 2.58 3.85
C MET A 82 -2.44 1.46 4.12
N ILE A 83 -3.32 1.60 5.12
CA ILE A 83 -4.39 0.62 5.37
C ILE A 83 -5.35 0.61 4.19
N LEU A 84 -5.85 1.76 3.76
CA LEU A 84 -6.75 1.87 2.61
C LEU A 84 -6.14 1.29 1.31
N ASN A 85 -4.82 1.40 1.15
CA ASN A 85 -4.07 0.86 0.01
C ASN A 85 -3.76 -0.66 0.12
N ASN A 86 -4.27 -1.33 1.15
CA ASN A 86 -4.10 -2.77 1.34
C ASN A 86 -5.43 -3.54 1.32
N GLU A 87 -6.47 -2.90 1.87
CA GLU A 87 -7.73 -3.58 2.16
C GLU A 87 -8.66 -3.64 0.96
N GLY A 88 -8.81 -4.83 0.36
CA GLY A 88 -9.79 -5.12 -0.67
C GLY A 88 -9.52 -4.56 -2.05
N ALA A 89 -10.52 -4.63 -2.94
CA ALA A 89 -10.41 -4.09 -4.28
C ALA A 89 -10.64 -2.57 -4.28
N TYR A 90 -9.68 -1.81 -4.79
CA TYR A 90 -9.73 -0.35 -4.87
C TYR A 90 -8.93 0.18 -6.04
N ASN A 91 -9.17 1.44 -6.41
CA ASN A 91 -8.26 2.24 -7.24
C ASN A 91 -7.85 3.48 -6.46
N THR A 92 -6.59 3.88 -6.58
CA THR A 92 -6.07 5.03 -5.86
C THR A 92 -5.01 5.80 -6.64
N SER A 93 -5.02 7.12 -6.43
CA SER A 93 -3.93 8.03 -6.78
C SER A 93 -3.58 8.80 -5.52
N GLU A 94 -2.40 8.58 -4.96
CA GLU A 94 -1.97 9.18 -3.70
C GLU A 94 -0.75 10.07 -3.90
N LYS A 95 -0.73 11.20 -3.20
CA LYS A 95 0.39 12.13 -3.16
C LYS A 95 1.67 11.43 -2.69
N SER A 96 2.73 11.55 -3.48
CA SER A 96 3.99 10.85 -3.20
C SER A 96 4.99 11.74 -2.48
N ALA A 97 5.42 11.34 -1.28
CA ALA A 97 6.50 12.00 -0.54
C ALA A 97 7.89 11.91 -1.23
N ARG A 98 8.02 11.12 -2.28
CA ARG A 98 9.26 11.07 -3.12
C ARG A 98 9.37 12.26 -4.08
N TYR A 99 8.23 12.87 -4.43
CA TYR A 99 8.17 13.91 -5.47
C TYR A 99 7.54 15.21 -5.00
N THR A 100 6.85 15.19 -3.87
CA THR A 100 6.15 16.36 -3.33
C THR A 100 6.69 16.69 -1.95
N LYS A 101 6.78 17.99 -1.66
CA LYS A 101 7.15 18.47 -0.33
C LYS A 101 6.00 18.19 0.66
N MET A 102 6.34 17.60 1.79
CA MET A 102 5.39 17.32 2.88
C MET A 102 5.38 18.48 3.88
N ILE A 103 4.25 18.68 4.54
CA ILE A 103 4.15 19.64 5.65
C ILE A 103 4.53 18.87 6.92
N LEU A 104 5.64 19.28 7.54
CA LEU A 104 6.21 18.62 8.70
C LEU A 104 6.05 19.49 9.96
N LYS A 105 6.07 18.87 11.12
CA LYS A 105 6.18 19.57 12.40
C LYS A 105 7.61 20.12 12.58
N ASP A 106 7.79 21.15 13.38
CA ASP A 106 9.08 21.87 13.51
C ASP A 106 10.27 20.94 13.83
N ASN A 107 10.09 20.00 14.74
CA ASN A 107 11.16 19.08 15.12
C ASN A 107 11.49 18.08 13.99
N GLU A 108 10.48 17.54 13.33
CA GLU A 108 10.68 16.70 12.14
C GLU A 108 11.35 17.48 11.02
N GLN A 109 10.94 18.72 10.80
CA GLN A 109 11.50 19.58 9.75
C GLN A 109 12.99 19.86 9.98
N LYS A 110 13.41 20.09 11.23
CA LYS A 110 14.83 20.29 11.57
C LYS A 110 15.66 19.07 11.26
N LEU A 111 15.22 17.89 11.71
CA LEU A 111 15.92 16.63 11.45
C LEU A 111 15.92 16.28 9.97
N TYR A 112 14.78 16.43 9.31
CA TYR A 112 14.67 16.23 7.87
C TYR A 112 15.65 17.11 7.08
N ASN A 113 15.72 18.40 7.36
CA ASN A 113 16.63 19.33 6.67
C ASN A 113 18.09 18.98 6.92
N LYS A 114 18.46 18.66 8.17
CA LYS A 114 19.81 18.20 8.51
C LYS A 114 20.23 17.01 7.65
N TRP A 115 19.41 15.97 7.61
CA TRP A 115 19.73 14.76 6.87
C TRP A 115 19.58 14.92 5.35
N LEU A 116 18.70 15.80 4.91
CA LEU A 116 18.62 16.18 3.49
C LEU A 116 19.96 16.74 2.98
N ASP A 117 20.60 17.63 3.74
CA ASP A 117 21.88 18.22 3.36
C ASP A 117 23.03 17.21 3.47
N ILE A 118 23.04 16.37 4.50
CA ILE A 118 24.02 15.27 4.62
C ILE A 118 23.92 14.33 3.41
N TYR A 119 22.70 13.87 3.06
CA TYR A 119 22.52 13.00 1.90
C TYR A 119 22.94 13.66 0.58
N LYS A 120 22.64 14.94 0.38
CA LYS A 120 23.09 15.68 -0.81
C LYS A 120 24.61 15.63 -0.96
N ASN A 121 25.34 15.86 0.11
CA ASN A 121 26.80 15.85 0.11
C ASN A 121 27.32 14.44 -0.17
N LEU A 122 26.85 13.42 0.56
CA LEU A 122 27.27 12.03 0.37
C LEU A 122 27.00 11.53 -1.06
N ILE A 123 25.84 11.88 -1.65
CA ILE A 123 25.50 11.49 -3.01
C ILE A 123 26.40 12.20 -4.04
N ARG A 124 26.72 13.48 -3.82
CA ARG A 124 27.64 14.24 -4.69
C ARG A 124 29.03 13.63 -4.66
N ASP A 125 29.55 13.39 -3.46
CA ASP A 125 30.91 12.86 -3.28
C ASP A 125 31.05 11.45 -3.88
N GLU A 126 30.04 10.61 -3.73
CA GLU A 126 30.08 9.23 -4.22
C GLU A 126 29.87 9.12 -5.73
N TYR A 127 28.92 9.88 -6.31
CA TYR A 127 28.40 9.61 -7.65
C TYR A 127 28.53 10.76 -8.66
N GLN A 128 28.50 12.03 -8.24
CA GLN A 128 28.39 13.14 -9.18
C GLN A 128 29.62 13.24 -10.09
N GLY A 129 30.82 13.01 -9.54
CA GLY A 129 32.06 13.01 -10.33
C GLY A 129 32.15 11.84 -11.31
N LYS A 130 31.61 10.66 -10.93
CA LYS A 130 31.62 9.45 -11.77
C LYS A 130 30.54 9.46 -12.86
N TYR A 131 29.39 10.06 -12.55
CA TYR A 131 28.19 10.03 -13.39
C TYR A 131 27.50 11.39 -13.46
N PRO A 132 28.16 12.47 -13.95
CA PRO A 132 27.62 13.83 -13.91
C PRO A 132 26.33 13.98 -14.72
N GLN A 133 26.14 13.18 -15.77
CA GLN A 133 24.93 13.20 -16.60
C GLN A 133 23.72 12.55 -15.91
N ILE A 134 23.96 11.65 -14.92
CA ILE A 134 22.93 10.94 -14.19
C ILE A 134 22.60 11.67 -12.89
N PHE A 135 23.62 12.03 -12.12
CA PHE A 135 23.48 12.70 -10.81
C PHE A 135 23.50 14.22 -10.95
N THR A 136 22.58 14.72 -11.76
CA THR A 136 22.33 16.17 -11.85
C THR A 136 21.91 16.74 -10.50
N PRO A 137 22.03 18.07 -10.25
CA PRO A 137 21.59 18.67 -8.99
C PRO A 137 20.15 18.30 -8.60
N GLN A 138 19.24 18.23 -9.58
CA GLN A 138 17.84 17.84 -9.37
C GLN A 138 17.71 16.36 -8.98
N LYS A 139 18.52 15.49 -9.57
CA LYS A 139 18.51 14.06 -9.22
C LYS A 139 19.07 13.83 -7.82
N VAL A 140 20.15 14.54 -7.46
CA VAL A 140 20.74 14.49 -6.12
C VAL A 140 19.70 14.94 -5.07
N GLU A 141 19.03 16.08 -5.31
CA GLU A 141 17.97 16.58 -4.44
C GLU A 141 16.88 15.55 -4.22
N LYS A 142 16.35 14.94 -5.30
CA LYS A 142 15.29 13.93 -5.21
C LYS A 142 15.70 12.67 -4.45
N LEU A 143 16.94 12.20 -4.64
CA LEU A 143 17.44 11.04 -3.90
C LEU A 143 17.67 11.36 -2.42
N ALA A 144 18.17 12.56 -2.12
CA ALA A 144 18.32 13.02 -0.76
C ALA A 144 16.95 13.12 -0.05
N GLN A 145 15.92 13.68 -0.71
CA GLN A 145 14.55 13.71 -0.21
C GLN A 145 13.99 12.31 0.04
N GLU A 146 14.25 11.37 -0.88
CA GLU A 146 13.80 9.98 -0.76
C GLU A 146 14.35 9.29 0.49
N ASN A 147 15.58 9.61 0.89
CA ASN A 147 16.21 9.03 2.06
C ASN A 147 15.96 9.82 3.35
N ALA A 148 15.96 11.14 3.32
CA ALA A 148 15.61 11.97 4.48
C ALA A 148 14.18 11.70 4.99
N ARG A 149 13.25 11.27 4.10
CA ARG A 149 11.87 10.96 4.50
C ARG A 149 11.74 9.78 5.47
N TYR A 150 12.77 8.96 5.65
CA TYR A 150 12.75 7.92 6.69
C TYR A 150 12.54 8.48 8.09
N LEU A 151 12.84 9.77 8.32
CA LEU A 151 12.60 10.48 9.58
C LEU A 151 11.17 11.04 9.69
N ILE A 152 10.40 11.05 8.60
CA ILE A 152 9.05 11.60 8.58
C ILE A 152 8.06 10.60 9.18
N SER A 153 7.22 11.07 10.09
CA SER A 153 6.16 10.27 10.70
C SER A 153 5.19 9.67 9.66
N VAL A 154 4.72 8.46 9.94
CA VAL A 154 3.58 7.86 9.20
C VAL A 154 2.25 8.57 9.49
N PHE A 155 2.20 9.47 10.47
CA PHE A 155 1.03 10.31 10.73
C PHE A 155 1.07 11.65 10.00
N THR A 156 2.13 11.93 9.23
CA THR A 156 2.19 13.12 8.36
C THR A 156 1.05 13.09 7.35
N PRO A 157 0.32 14.23 7.18
CA PRO A 157 -0.82 14.30 6.28
C PRO A 157 -0.46 14.03 4.83
N THR A 158 -1.31 13.25 4.17
CA THR A 158 -1.29 13.04 2.71
C THR A 158 -2.68 13.23 2.12
N SER A 159 -2.79 13.18 0.80
CA SER A 159 -4.07 13.26 0.10
C SER A 159 -4.14 12.20 -0.98
N MET A 160 -5.34 11.70 -1.24
CA MET A 160 -5.55 10.69 -2.28
C MET A 160 -6.94 10.77 -2.90
N ILE A 161 -7.03 10.33 -4.15
CA ILE A 161 -8.29 9.94 -4.78
C ILE A 161 -8.43 8.43 -4.58
N TYR A 162 -9.58 8.00 -4.10
CA TYR A 162 -9.84 6.62 -3.71
C TYR A 162 -11.19 6.15 -4.25
N THR A 163 -11.16 5.11 -5.10
CA THR A 163 -12.37 4.55 -5.72
C THR A 163 -12.58 3.13 -5.21
N VAL A 164 -13.76 2.89 -4.65
CA VAL A 164 -14.17 1.59 -4.11
C VAL A 164 -15.60 1.26 -4.49
N SER A 165 -15.98 -0.01 -4.45
CA SER A 165 -17.38 -0.40 -4.52
C SER A 165 -18.12 -0.05 -3.21
N TYR A 166 -19.45 0.05 -3.31
CA TYR A 166 -20.33 0.25 -2.17
C TYR A 166 -20.15 -0.86 -1.11
N GLN A 167 -19.98 -2.11 -1.55
CA GLN A 167 -19.65 -3.24 -0.67
C GLN A 167 -18.33 -3.00 0.09
N GLN A 168 -17.27 -2.67 -0.63
CA GLN A 168 -15.95 -2.49 -0.03
C GLN A 168 -15.90 -1.30 0.93
N LEU A 169 -16.61 -0.21 0.63
CA LEU A 169 -16.71 0.93 1.54
C LEU A 169 -17.32 0.52 2.89
N ASN A 170 -18.39 -0.27 2.86
CA ASN A 170 -19.04 -0.75 4.08
C ASN A 170 -18.19 -1.76 4.85
N TYR A 171 -17.38 -2.58 4.16
CA TYR A 171 -16.42 -3.46 4.82
C TYR A 171 -15.30 -2.67 5.51
N LEU A 172 -14.76 -1.64 4.88
CA LEU A 172 -13.77 -0.75 5.49
C LEU A 172 -14.34 -0.02 6.71
N TYR A 173 -15.56 0.52 6.58
CA TYR A 173 -16.26 1.18 7.67
C TYR A 173 -16.38 0.23 8.89
N GLN A 174 -16.88 -0.98 8.69
CA GLN A 174 -17.05 -1.95 9.78
C GLN A 174 -15.70 -2.41 10.36
N MET A 175 -14.70 -2.62 9.53
CA MET A 175 -13.35 -2.95 9.97
C MET A 175 -12.79 -1.86 10.90
N PHE A 176 -12.94 -0.59 10.54
CA PHE A 176 -12.50 0.51 11.39
C PHE A 176 -13.30 0.60 12.69
N ILE A 177 -14.62 0.41 12.66
CA ILE A 177 -15.43 0.34 13.88
C ILE A 177 -14.95 -0.78 14.80
N ASN A 178 -14.63 -1.96 14.26
CA ASN A 178 -14.10 -3.07 15.04
C ASN A 178 -12.74 -2.73 15.67
N GLU A 179 -11.83 -2.10 14.93
CA GLU A 179 -10.51 -1.69 15.45
C GLU A 179 -10.61 -0.56 16.48
N ILE A 180 -11.51 0.41 16.28
CA ILE A 180 -11.77 1.48 17.26
C ILE A 180 -12.20 0.88 18.62
N ASN A 181 -13.03 -0.15 18.59
CA ASN A 181 -13.57 -0.81 19.79
C ASN A 181 -12.61 -1.88 20.35
N ASN A 182 -11.55 -2.25 19.64
CA ASN A 182 -10.59 -3.24 20.08
C ASN A 182 -9.72 -2.68 21.21
N GLN A 183 -9.80 -3.30 22.41
CA GLN A 183 -9.02 -2.88 23.59
C GLN A 183 -7.59 -3.46 23.61
N ASN A 184 -7.29 -4.41 22.73
CA ASN A 184 -5.99 -5.08 22.66
C ASN A 184 -5.15 -4.60 21.47
N SER A 185 -5.37 -3.37 21.00
CA SER A 185 -4.62 -2.80 19.89
C SER A 185 -3.19 -2.44 20.31
N ASN A 186 -2.25 -2.54 19.37
CA ASN A 186 -0.89 -2.07 19.58
C ASN A 186 -0.80 -0.53 19.50
N ALA A 187 0.33 0.04 19.90
CA ALA A 187 0.53 1.49 19.97
C ALA A 187 0.33 2.20 18.62
N PHE A 188 0.66 1.56 17.48
CA PHE A 188 0.43 2.13 16.17
C PHE A 188 -1.06 2.23 15.84
N ILE A 189 -1.82 1.19 16.10
CA ILE A 189 -3.27 1.17 15.89
C ILE A 189 -3.95 2.17 16.83
N GLU A 190 -3.55 2.21 18.12
CA GLU A 190 -4.08 3.21 19.08
C GLU A 190 -3.88 4.63 18.55
N ALA A 191 -2.71 4.93 18.01
CA ALA A 191 -2.43 6.25 17.44
C ALA A 191 -3.22 6.55 16.14
N LEU A 192 -3.72 5.53 15.43
CA LEU A 192 -4.57 5.67 14.24
C LEU A 192 -6.07 5.74 14.53
N LYS A 193 -6.53 5.28 15.70
CA LYS A 193 -7.96 5.29 16.05
C LYS A 193 -8.66 6.63 15.84
N PRO A 194 -8.08 7.80 16.22
CA PRO A 194 -8.70 9.09 15.92
C PRO A 194 -8.96 9.31 14.42
N ALA A 195 -8.00 8.92 13.56
CA ALA A 195 -8.17 9.06 12.12
C ALA A 195 -9.19 8.06 11.54
N MET A 196 -9.29 6.87 12.11
CA MET A 196 -10.35 5.90 11.77
C MET A 196 -11.73 6.43 12.18
N GLN A 197 -11.84 7.05 13.37
CA GLN A 197 -13.07 7.70 13.85
C GLN A 197 -13.50 8.83 12.92
N ASP A 198 -12.58 9.72 12.55
CA ASP A 198 -12.84 10.81 11.60
C ASP A 198 -13.30 10.27 10.24
N PHE A 199 -12.66 9.19 9.75
CA PHE A 199 -13.06 8.53 8.50
C PHE A 199 -14.49 7.99 8.60
N CYS A 200 -14.80 7.20 9.62
CA CYS A 200 -16.14 6.63 9.83
C CYS A 200 -17.20 7.72 9.96
N TYR A 201 -16.93 8.75 10.76
CA TYR A 201 -17.83 9.89 10.92
C TYR A 201 -18.10 10.60 9.59
N ALA A 202 -17.06 10.86 8.80
CA ALA A 202 -17.22 11.53 7.51
C ALA A 202 -18.01 10.67 6.51
N ILE A 203 -17.77 9.36 6.46
CA ILE A 203 -18.54 8.46 5.58
C ILE A 203 -20.00 8.41 6.02
N GLU A 204 -20.28 8.32 7.30
CA GLU A 204 -21.66 8.27 7.82
C GLU A 204 -22.42 9.57 7.59
N THR A 205 -21.82 10.72 7.95
CA THR A 205 -22.52 12.01 7.98
C THR A 205 -22.51 12.77 6.66
N HIS A 206 -21.41 12.66 5.88
CA HIS A 206 -21.26 13.44 4.66
C HIS A 206 -21.66 12.68 3.40
N THR A 207 -21.64 11.36 3.41
CA THR A 207 -21.97 10.57 2.22
C THR A 207 -23.31 9.85 2.33
N GLY A 208 -23.69 9.43 3.51
CA GLY A 208 -24.88 8.60 3.75
C GLY A 208 -24.77 7.18 3.18
N TYR A 209 -23.58 6.74 2.78
CA TYR A 209 -23.36 5.43 2.11
C TYR A 209 -23.09 4.28 3.08
N THR A 210 -23.29 4.45 4.38
CA THR A 210 -23.18 3.36 5.34
C THR A 210 -24.42 2.47 5.33
N ASP A 211 -24.20 1.17 5.46
CA ASP A 211 -25.25 0.17 5.57
C ASP A 211 -24.76 -1.01 6.44
N LYS A 212 -25.30 -1.11 7.66
CA LYS A 212 -24.90 -2.14 8.63
C LYS A 212 -25.16 -3.56 8.15
N ASP A 213 -26.15 -3.78 7.29
CA ASP A 213 -26.51 -5.11 6.82
C ASP A 213 -25.58 -5.57 5.69
N ILE A 214 -25.03 -4.65 4.90
CA ILE A 214 -23.93 -4.96 3.95
C ILE A 214 -22.63 -5.25 4.71
N ALA A 215 -22.36 -4.50 5.77
CA ALA A 215 -21.18 -4.67 6.62
C ALA A 215 -21.21 -5.97 7.43
N ARG A 216 -22.40 -6.54 7.66
CA ARG A 216 -22.59 -7.79 8.40
C ARG A 216 -21.82 -8.95 7.75
N GLY A 217 -21.04 -9.68 8.54
CA GLY A 217 -20.24 -10.81 8.06
C GLY A 217 -18.95 -10.42 7.35
N VAL A 218 -18.46 -9.18 7.55
CA VAL A 218 -17.16 -8.74 7.05
C VAL A 218 -16.04 -9.73 7.41
N ASP A 219 -16.02 -10.25 8.62
CA ASP A 219 -15.03 -11.21 9.10
C ASP A 219 -15.09 -12.56 8.35
N ASN A 220 -16.26 -12.91 7.84
CA ASN A 220 -16.46 -14.12 7.05
C ASN A 220 -16.15 -13.92 5.55
N LYS A 221 -16.29 -12.71 5.04
CA LYS A 221 -16.13 -12.39 3.60
C LYS A 221 -14.73 -11.90 3.26
N ASN A 222 -14.11 -11.14 4.13
CA ASN A 222 -12.76 -10.63 3.94
C ASN A 222 -11.74 -11.63 4.50
N ARG A 223 -11.37 -12.63 3.71
CA ARG A 223 -10.44 -13.70 4.10
C ARG A 223 -9.02 -13.48 3.61
N LYS A 224 -8.72 -12.35 3.00
CA LYS A 224 -7.38 -12.05 2.58
C LYS A 224 -6.55 -11.48 3.72
N LEU A 225 -5.24 -11.48 3.55
CA LEU A 225 -4.31 -10.93 4.51
C LEU A 225 -4.57 -9.42 4.67
N SER A 226 -4.97 -9.00 5.87
CA SER A 226 -5.19 -7.60 6.22
C SER A 226 -3.90 -6.98 6.74
N LEU A 227 -3.72 -5.66 6.52
CA LEU A 227 -2.53 -4.97 6.99
C LEU A 227 -2.41 -4.98 8.52
N ILE A 228 -3.52 -4.80 9.20
CA ILE A 228 -3.58 -4.64 10.66
C ILE A 228 -4.44 -5.68 11.35
N GLY A 229 -5.14 -6.53 10.60
CA GLY A 229 -6.05 -7.52 11.15
C GLY A 229 -5.33 -8.66 11.87
N SER A 230 -6.07 -9.33 12.75
CA SER A 230 -5.60 -10.48 13.56
C SER A 230 -5.57 -11.82 12.81
N MET A 231 -5.59 -11.80 11.49
CA MET A 231 -5.57 -13.04 10.70
C MET A 231 -4.30 -13.85 10.95
N ILE A 232 -4.45 -15.17 10.96
CA ILE A 232 -3.31 -16.08 11.03
C ILE A 232 -2.45 -15.89 9.77
N LYS A 233 -1.19 -15.53 9.98
CA LYS A 233 -0.22 -15.37 8.88
C LYS A 233 0.10 -16.74 8.29
N PRO A 234 0.12 -16.87 6.95
CA PRO A 234 0.60 -18.08 6.32
C PRO A 234 2.05 -18.37 6.72
N GLU A 235 2.37 -19.65 6.90
CA GLU A 235 3.77 -20.06 7.05
C GLU A 235 4.58 -19.73 5.80
N GLN A 236 5.91 -19.65 5.94
CA GLN A 236 6.78 -19.43 4.81
C GLN A 236 6.66 -20.56 3.80
N TYR A 237 6.37 -20.19 2.56
CA TYR A 237 6.20 -21.12 1.46
C TYR A 237 6.60 -20.50 0.13
N PHE A 238 7.14 -21.30 -0.78
CA PHE A 238 7.47 -20.90 -2.15
C PHE A 238 7.03 -21.98 -3.13
N GLY A 239 6.17 -21.63 -4.06
CA GLY A 239 5.57 -22.46 -5.10
C GLY A 239 4.81 -21.57 -6.10
N ASP A 240 3.68 -22.02 -6.67
CA ASP A 240 2.80 -21.20 -7.50
C ASP A 240 2.14 -20.05 -6.70
N VAL A 241 2.03 -20.24 -5.40
CA VAL A 241 1.78 -19.18 -4.42
C VAL A 241 2.97 -19.10 -3.48
N TYR A 242 3.15 -17.95 -2.82
CA TYR A 242 4.21 -17.77 -1.82
C TYR A 242 3.73 -16.98 -0.63
N SER A 243 4.38 -17.22 0.49
CA SER A 243 4.29 -16.43 1.70
C SER A 243 5.67 -16.27 2.31
N ILE A 244 6.01 -15.05 2.70
CA ILE A 244 7.28 -14.75 3.36
C ILE A 244 7.11 -13.64 4.37
N SER A 245 7.82 -13.76 5.51
CA SER A 245 7.95 -12.68 6.50
C SER A 245 9.37 -12.13 6.48
N TYR A 246 9.50 -10.82 6.61
CA TYR A 246 10.79 -10.12 6.64
C TYR A 246 10.68 -8.78 7.40
N GLU A 247 11.81 -8.29 7.91
CA GLU A 247 11.88 -6.93 8.44
C GLU A 247 12.02 -5.93 7.29
N GLY A 248 11.19 -4.90 7.28
CA GLY A 248 11.22 -3.80 6.32
C GLY A 248 10.61 -2.55 6.92
N THR A 249 10.75 -1.41 6.27
CA THR A 249 10.25 -0.13 6.78
C THR A 249 8.82 0.15 6.34
N PHE A 250 8.15 1.09 7.05
CA PHE A 250 6.90 1.67 6.55
C PHE A 250 7.05 2.28 5.15
N ALA A 251 8.20 2.91 4.84
CA ALA A 251 8.47 3.47 3.52
C ALA A 251 8.52 2.39 2.43
N GLN A 252 9.15 1.25 2.72
CA GLN A 252 9.18 0.10 1.82
C GLN A 252 7.80 -0.51 1.62
N LEU A 253 7.06 -0.75 2.72
CA LEU A 253 5.70 -1.30 2.68
C LEU A 253 4.78 -0.43 1.83
N ALA A 254 4.82 0.90 2.02
CA ALA A 254 4.03 1.84 1.24
C ALA A 254 4.33 1.80 -0.28
N GLN A 255 5.55 1.43 -0.69
CA GLN A 255 5.87 1.17 -2.09
C GLN A 255 5.43 -0.22 -2.55
N ALA A 256 5.57 -1.23 -1.69
CA ALA A 256 5.18 -2.60 -1.98
C ALA A 256 3.68 -2.71 -2.27
N GLN A 257 2.85 -2.05 -1.48
CA GLN A 257 1.38 -2.02 -1.63
C GLN A 257 0.89 -1.44 -2.97
N ARG A 258 1.77 -0.79 -3.76
CA ARG A 258 1.41 -0.37 -5.13
C ARG A 258 1.20 -1.56 -6.07
N HIS A 259 1.67 -2.75 -5.69
CA HIS A 259 1.34 -4.03 -6.33
C HIS A 259 0.08 -4.60 -5.68
N ARG A 260 -1.09 -4.15 -6.16
CA ARG A 260 -2.42 -4.41 -5.58
C ARG A 260 -2.87 -5.88 -5.64
N THR A 261 -2.08 -6.72 -6.30
CA THR A 261 -2.31 -8.17 -6.42
C THR A 261 -1.62 -8.99 -5.32
N ILE A 262 -0.80 -8.33 -4.50
CA ILE A 262 -0.06 -8.94 -3.39
C ILE A 262 -0.66 -8.41 -2.10
N ASP A 263 -0.95 -9.30 -1.17
CA ASP A 263 -1.50 -8.97 0.12
C ASP A 263 -0.40 -8.86 1.18
N TYR A 264 -0.56 -7.91 2.09
CA TYR A 264 0.41 -7.63 3.15
C TYR A 264 -0.28 -7.63 4.52
N ASN A 265 0.46 -8.10 5.52
CA ASN A 265 0.20 -7.84 6.93
C ASN A 265 1.45 -7.25 7.56
N MET A 266 1.30 -6.46 8.61
CA MET A 266 2.42 -5.93 9.37
C MET A 266 2.21 -6.12 10.87
N THR A 267 3.32 -6.26 11.60
CA THR A 267 3.36 -6.17 13.07
C THR A 267 4.55 -5.35 13.49
N LEU A 268 4.41 -4.62 14.59
CA LEU A 268 5.56 -3.94 15.21
C LEU A 268 6.58 -4.97 15.71
N LEU A 269 7.83 -4.57 15.76
CA LEU A 269 8.87 -5.31 16.48
C LEU A 269 8.74 -5.04 17.98
N ASP A 270 9.23 -5.94 18.80
CA ASP A 270 9.22 -5.80 20.27
C ASP A 270 10.02 -4.57 20.72
N GLU A 271 11.14 -4.29 20.04
CA GLU A 271 11.96 -3.11 20.26
C GLU A 271 12.05 -2.29 18.96
N PRO A 272 12.01 -0.94 19.03
CA PRO A 272 12.19 -0.09 17.88
C PRO A 272 13.57 -0.28 17.25
N LYS A 273 13.59 -0.60 15.95
CA LYS A 273 14.79 -0.63 15.11
C LYS A 273 14.59 0.25 13.90
N PHE A 274 15.67 0.78 13.34
CA PHE A 274 15.61 1.72 12.24
C PHE A 274 16.48 1.28 11.07
N TYR A 275 15.98 1.50 9.89
CA TYR A 275 16.74 1.27 8.67
C TYR A 275 17.88 2.27 8.56
N VAL A 276 19.07 1.76 8.31
CA VAL A 276 20.24 2.57 8.00
C VAL A 276 20.59 2.39 6.52
N PRO A 277 20.43 3.44 5.69
CA PRO A 277 20.80 3.36 4.28
C PRO A 277 22.28 2.99 4.08
N PRO A 278 22.62 2.20 3.05
CA PRO A 278 24.01 1.74 2.84
C PRO A 278 25.03 2.86 2.74
N ILE A 279 24.67 4.02 2.18
CA ILE A 279 25.57 5.18 2.08
C ILE A 279 25.95 5.73 3.47
N ILE A 280 25.04 5.64 4.46
CA ILE A 280 25.29 6.05 5.85
C ILE A 280 26.17 5.02 6.57
N ARG A 281 25.94 3.73 6.31
CA ARG A 281 26.71 2.62 6.95
C ARG A 281 28.22 2.66 6.69
N ARG A 282 28.69 3.46 5.74
CA ARG A 282 30.12 3.64 5.43
C ARG A 282 30.86 4.46 6.50
N SER A 283 30.14 5.13 7.39
CA SER A 283 30.68 5.88 8.52
C SER A 283 30.00 5.46 9.81
N ASP A 284 30.78 4.96 10.77
CA ASP A 284 30.29 4.58 12.09
C ASP A 284 29.73 5.79 12.85
N GLU A 285 30.32 6.98 12.65
CA GLU A 285 29.85 8.23 13.24
C GLU A 285 28.48 8.61 12.71
N LEU A 286 28.31 8.66 11.39
CA LEU A 286 27.04 8.96 10.76
C LEU A 286 25.97 7.90 11.08
N THR A 287 26.36 6.63 11.20
CA THR A 287 25.45 5.55 11.58
C THR A 287 24.90 5.78 12.99
N ARG A 288 25.77 6.08 13.97
CA ARG A 288 25.33 6.39 15.33
C ARG A 288 24.43 7.62 15.38
N GLU A 289 24.82 8.68 14.67
CA GLU A 289 24.05 9.92 14.61
C GLU A 289 22.68 9.69 13.98
N TRP A 290 22.60 8.93 12.87
CA TRP A 290 21.35 8.57 12.21
C TRP A 290 20.40 7.81 13.14
N ILE A 291 20.92 6.76 13.80
CA ILE A 291 20.12 5.97 14.74
C ILE A 291 19.62 6.85 15.89
N SER A 292 20.48 7.65 16.48
CA SER A 292 20.09 8.58 17.57
C SER A 292 18.99 9.56 17.14
N ASP A 293 19.07 10.09 15.92
CA ASP A 293 18.02 11.00 15.41
C ASP A 293 16.72 10.26 15.07
N CYS A 294 16.79 9.01 14.61
CA CYS A 294 15.61 8.16 14.42
C CYS A 294 14.94 7.81 15.75
N GLU A 295 15.72 7.50 16.79
CA GLU A 295 15.21 7.20 18.14
C GLU A 295 14.41 8.37 18.73
N LYS A 296 14.82 9.62 18.47
CA LYS A 296 14.06 10.81 18.87
C LYS A 296 12.66 10.90 18.24
N GLN A 297 12.46 10.17 17.13
CA GLN A 297 11.20 10.11 16.38
C GLN A 297 10.41 8.81 16.65
N ALA A 298 10.92 7.88 17.47
CA ALA A 298 10.32 6.55 17.66
C ALA A 298 8.84 6.61 18.04
N SER A 299 8.46 7.54 18.92
CA SER A 299 7.08 7.70 19.43
C SER A 299 6.07 8.18 18.37
N VAL A 300 6.55 8.73 17.24
CA VAL A 300 5.70 9.17 16.13
C VAL A 300 5.79 8.26 14.92
N PHE A 301 6.38 7.08 15.08
CA PHE A 301 6.50 6.05 14.04
C PHE A 301 7.07 6.60 12.73
N PRO A 302 8.38 6.92 12.68
CA PRO A 302 9.00 7.44 11.48
C PRO A 302 8.97 6.39 10.36
N GLN A 303 8.91 6.84 9.10
CA GLN A 303 8.81 5.93 7.95
C GLN A 303 10.00 4.96 7.80
N GLY A 304 11.13 5.25 8.46
CA GLY A 304 12.29 4.38 8.55
C GLY A 304 12.27 3.37 9.70
N LEU A 305 11.23 3.36 10.53
CA LEU A 305 11.04 2.35 11.56
C LEU A 305 10.87 0.98 10.91
N LEU A 306 11.62 -0.01 11.38
CA LEU A 306 11.49 -1.40 10.94
C LEU A 306 10.26 -2.04 11.58
N ILE A 307 9.54 -2.76 10.77
CA ILE A 307 8.37 -3.56 11.14
C ILE A 307 8.53 -4.95 10.54
N ASN A 308 7.87 -5.93 11.12
CA ASN A 308 7.76 -7.24 10.50
C ASN A 308 6.64 -7.21 9.46
N ILE A 309 6.97 -7.50 8.21
CA ILE A 309 6.06 -7.53 7.07
C ILE A 309 5.86 -8.98 6.66
N ASN A 310 4.61 -9.44 6.59
CA ASN A 310 4.26 -10.66 5.89
C ASN A 310 3.71 -10.30 4.51
N GLU A 311 4.23 -10.96 3.49
CA GLU A 311 3.86 -10.77 2.09
C GLU A 311 3.33 -12.10 1.54
N PHE A 312 2.14 -12.07 0.93
CA PHE A 312 1.47 -13.22 0.37
C PHE A 312 0.96 -12.93 -1.03
N GLY A 313 1.21 -13.84 -1.98
CA GLY A 313 0.77 -13.68 -3.35
C GLY A 313 1.00 -14.90 -4.24
N ARG A 314 0.74 -14.72 -5.54
CA ARG A 314 1.05 -15.71 -6.57
C ARG A 314 2.42 -15.42 -7.19
N LEU A 315 3.06 -16.45 -7.70
CA LEU A 315 4.36 -16.34 -8.39
C LEU A 315 4.33 -15.29 -9.53
N ASP A 316 3.28 -15.29 -10.35
CA ASP A 316 3.18 -14.33 -11.47
C ASP A 316 3.09 -12.87 -11.00
N TRP A 317 2.43 -12.63 -9.87
CA TRP A 317 2.34 -11.30 -9.25
C TRP A 317 3.69 -10.86 -8.65
N PHE A 318 4.44 -11.82 -8.08
CA PHE A 318 5.81 -11.57 -7.66
C PHE A 318 6.73 -11.22 -8.83
N ILE A 319 6.60 -11.92 -9.97
CA ILE A 319 7.36 -11.61 -11.20
C ILE A 319 7.06 -10.18 -11.67
N GLN A 320 5.80 -9.76 -11.64
CA GLN A 320 5.43 -8.38 -11.98
C GLN A 320 6.06 -7.37 -11.00
N LYS A 321 5.95 -7.61 -9.69
CA LYS A 321 6.58 -6.78 -8.66
C LYS A 321 8.08 -6.66 -8.89
N MET A 322 8.77 -7.78 -9.07
CA MET A 322 10.20 -7.85 -9.32
C MET A 322 10.60 -7.01 -10.55
N LYS A 323 9.89 -7.14 -11.68
CA LYS A 323 10.14 -6.38 -12.90
C LYS A 323 10.03 -4.86 -12.69
N GLU A 324 9.21 -4.40 -11.75
CA GLU A 324 9.09 -2.99 -11.43
C GLU A 324 10.08 -2.51 -10.36
N ARG A 325 10.43 -3.37 -9.39
CA ARG A 325 11.24 -2.97 -8.23
C ARG A 325 12.74 -3.18 -8.43
N LYS A 326 13.17 -4.06 -9.31
CA LYS A 326 14.59 -4.23 -9.66
C LYS A 326 15.05 -3.22 -10.71
N CYS A 327 14.89 -1.93 -10.41
CA CYS A 327 15.31 -0.82 -11.26
C CYS A 327 15.87 0.31 -10.39
N THR A 328 16.79 1.10 -10.94
CA THR A 328 17.39 2.26 -10.26
C THR A 328 16.37 3.37 -9.94
N PHE A 329 15.18 3.35 -10.54
CA PHE A 329 14.08 4.26 -10.21
C PHE A 329 13.27 3.81 -8.97
N ALA A 330 13.40 2.55 -8.55
CA ALA A 330 12.84 2.10 -7.28
C ALA A 330 13.76 2.56 -6.13
N GLN A 331 13.18 2.80 -4.95
CA GLN A 331 13.97 3.05 -3.75
C GLN A 331 14.89 1.86 -3.47
N LEU A 332 16.10 2.12 -2.99
CA LEU A 332 17.11 1.07 -2.82
C LEU A 332 16.62 -0.07 -1.93
N GLU A 333 16.01 0.25 -0.79
CA GLU A 333 15.53 -0.74 0.17
C GLU A 333 14.58 -1.78 -0.45
N ILE A 334 13.55 -1.33 -1.18
CA ILE A 334 12.61 -2.26 -1.82
C ILE A 334 13.27 -3.05 -2.96
N ALA A 335 14.24 -2.46 -3.66
CA ALA A 335 14.99 -3.17 -4.70
C ALA A 335 15.83 -4.30 -4.09
N GLN A 336 16.58 -4.02 -3.02
CA GLN A 336 17.38 -5.00 -2.29
C GLN A 336 16.49 -6.10 -1.68
N GLN A 337 15.39 -5.74 -1.02
CA GLN A 337 14.49 -6.73 -0.44
C GLN A 337 13.85 -7.62 -1.51
N THR A 338 13.46 -7.04 -2.65
CA THR A 338 12.89 -7.82 -3.76
C THR A 338 13.92 -8.79 -4.34
N ASP A 339 15.18 -8.38 -4.42
CA ASP A 339 16.28 -9.26 -4.88
C ASP A 339 16.54 -10.41 -3.89
N LEU A 340 16.54 -10.14 -2.60
CA LEU A 340 16.66 -11.17 -1.56
C LEU A 340 15.52 -12.20 -1.65
N ILE A 341 14.29 -11.73 -1.81
CA ILE A 341 13.13 -12.63 -1.98
C ILE A 341 13.29 -13.46 -3.27
N LEU A 342 13.69 -12.83 -4.38
CA LEU A 342 13.89 -13.52 -5.65
C LEU A 342 14.93 -14.65 -5.55
N LYS A 343 16.08 -14.36 -4.96
CA LYS A 343 17.14 -15.37 -4.77
C LYS A 343 16.65 -16.54 -3.92
N LYS A 344 15.97 -16.24 -2.82
CA LYS A 344 15.38 -17.27 -1.95
C LYS A 344 14.29 -18.06 -2.68
N TYR A 345 13.47 -17.40 -3.47
CA TYR A 345 12.42 -18.07 -4.27
C TYR A 345 13.06 -19.09 -5.25
N VAL A 346 14.10 -18.67 -5.98
CA VAL A 346 14.82 -19.56 -6.91
C VAL A 346 15.41 -20.77 -6.18
N GLU A 347 16.06 -20.55 -5.05
CA GLU A 347 16.64 -21.61 -4.22
C GLU A 347 15.56 -22.62 -3.78
N GLU A 348 14.46 -22.16 -3.23
CA GLU A 348 13.35 -22.99 -2.76
C GLU A 348 12.66 -23.78 -3.89
N LEU A 349 12.45 -23.13 -5.05
CA LEU A 349 11.88 -23.82 -6.21
C LEU A 349 12.82 -24.89 -6.77
N ARG A 350 14.13 -24.63 -6.79
CA ARG A 350 15.14 -25.62 -7.19
C ARG A 350 15.15 -26.82 -6.25
N ALA A 351 15.12 -26.57 -4.94
CA ALA A 351 15.10 -27.64 -3.92
C ALA A 351 13.88 -28.56 -4.09
N LYS A 352 12.76 -28.03 -4.59
CA LYS A 352 11.52 -28.77 -4.85
C LYS A 352 11.42 -29.36 -6.27
N GLY A 353 12.42 -29.13 -7.13
CA GLY A 353 12.33 -29.53 -8.55
C GLY A 353 11.20 -28.84 -9.32
N HIS A 354 10.83 -27.63 -8.91
CA HIS A 354 9.71 -26.91 -9.52
C HIS A 354 10.06 -26.43 -10.94
N PRO A 355 9.18 -26.63 -11.95
CA PRO A 355 9.51 -26.38 -13.35
C PRO A 355 9.84 -24.91 -13.69
N ARG A 356 9.34 -23.97 -12.88
CA ARG A 356 9.60 -22.52 -13.06
C ARG A 356 10.84 -21.99 -12.37
N ALA A 357 11.65 -22.84 -11.73
CA ALA A 357 12.86 -22.42 -11.02
C ALA A 357 13.85 -21.70 -11.96
N GLU A 358 14.10 -22.27 -13.15
CA GLU A 358 15.04 -21.71 -14.12
C GLU A 358 14.49 -20.48 -14.85
N GLU A 359 13.17 -20.36 -14.98
CA GLU A 359 12.54 -19.11 -15.42
C GLU A 359 12.87 -17.95 -14.49
N LEU A 360 12.70 -18.16 -13.17
CA LEU A 360 13.02 -17.15 -12.18
C LEU A 360 14.51 -16.84 -12.09
N ALA A 361 15.37 -17.86 -12.21
CA ALA A 361 16.81 -17.72 -12.13
C ALA A 361 17.39 -16.73 -13.16
N GLN A 362 16.73 -16.55 -14.30
CA GLN A 362 17.16 -15.60 -15.34
C GLN A 362 17.15 -14.15 -14.86
N TYR A 363 16.32 -13.82 -13.87
CA TYR A 363 16.14 -12.48 -13.32
C TYR A 363 17.07 -12.14 -12.16
N THR A 364 17.94 -13.06 -11.73
CA THR A 364 18.88 -12.82 -10.61
C THR A 364 20.17 -12.10 -11.02
N LYS A 365 20.38 -11.83 -12.29
CA LYS A 365 21.64 -11.30 -12.84
C LYS A 365 21.89 -9.81 -12.58
N GLY A 366 20.90 -9.09 -12.07
CA GLY A 366 21.01 -7.66 -11.81
C GLY A 366 19.66 -6.94 -11.96
N ALA A 367 19.73 -5.64 -12.22
CA ALA A 367 18.56 -4.81 -12.38
C ALA A 367 17.74 -5.18 -13.64
N ARG A 368 16.49 -4.71 -13.72
CA ARG A 368 15.52 -5.01 -14.79
C ARG A 368 16.08 -4.91 -16.22
N CYS A 369 17.03 -4.00 -16.47
CA CYS A 369 17.65 -3.85 -17.80
C CYS A 369 18.54 -5.03 -18.21
N THR A 370 18.84 -5.97 -17.29
CA THR A 370 19.56 -7.22 -17.57
C THR A 370 18.61 -8.39 -17.85
N PHE A 371 17.30 -8.20 -17.78
CA PHE A 371 16.32 -9.27 -17.95
C PHE A 371 16.21 -9.68 -19.42
N PRO A 372 16.09 -10.98 -19.72
CA PRO A 372 16.09 -11.46 -21.08
C PRO A 372 14.86 -11.01 -21.90
N ASP A 373 13.75 -10.73 -21.22
CA ASP A 373 12.48 -10.34 -21.80
C ASP A 373 12.21 -8.82 -21.70
N TYR A 374 13.24 -8.01 -21.39
CA TYR A 374 13.08 -6.57 -21.25
C TYR A 374 14.16 -5.75 -21.96
N LYS A 375 13.72 -4.84 -22.80
CA LYS A 375 14.58 -3.80 -23.39
C LYS A 375 14.26 -2.44 -22.75
N CYS A 376 15.23 -1.87 -22.05
CA CYS A 376 15.04 -0.58 -21.38
C CYS A 376 14.84 0.55 -22.41
N PRO A 377 13.69 1.29 -22.37
CA PRO A 377 13.46 2.39 -23.31
C PRO A 377 14.36 3.62 -23.01
N ASN A 378 14.83 3.75 -21.77
CA ASN A 378 15.66 4.88 -21.31
C ASN A 378 16.84 4.36 -20.48
N PRO A 379 17.90 3.81 -21.09
CA PRO A 379 19.06 3.30 -20.39
C PRO A 379 19.72 4.40 -19.55
N CYS A 380 19.84 4.18 -18.23
CA CYS A 380 20.42 5.18 -17.33
C CYS A 380 21.94 5.23 -17.35
N GLY A 381 22.63 4.15 -17.79
CA GLY A 381 24.09 4.06 -17.77
C GLY A 381 24.71 3.95 -16.37
N PHE A 382 23.92 3.80 -15.30
CA PHE A 382 24.38 3.70 -13.94
C PHE A 382 24.82 2.28 -13.59
N LYS A 383 26.11 1.98 -13.70
CA LYS A 383 26.67 0.63 -13.57
C LYS A 383 26.38 -0.01 -12.21
N GLU A 384 26.60 0.74 -11.10
CA GLU A 384 26.33 0.23 -9.75
C GLU A 384 24.83 -0.06 -9.55
N GLY A 385 23.97 0.71 -10.19
CA GLY A 385 22.54 0.44 -10.17
C GLY A 385 22.14 -0.79 -10.99
N ILE A 386 22.80 -1.02 -12.14
CA ILE A 386 22.59 -2.19 -12.99
C ILE A 386 23.05 -3.46 -12.27
N ASN A 387 24.19 -3.40 -11.60
CA ASN A 387 24.80 -4.50 -10.87
C ASN A 387 24.29 -4.65 -9.42
N GLU A 388 23.31 -3.84 -9.02
CA GLU A 388 22.68 -3.84 -7.68
C GLU A 388 23.68 -3.58 -6.52
N THR A 389 24.78 -2.88 -6.80
CA THR A 389 25.82 -2.49 -5.83
C THR A 389 25.74 -1.02 -5.41
N ARG A 390 24.70 -0.30 -5.82
CA ARG A 390 24.49 1.10 -5.44
C ARG A 390 24.24 1.25 -3.94
N LEU A 391 24.58 2.41 -3.40
CA LEU A 391 24.46 2.74 -1.98
C LEU A 391 23.25 3.61 -1.64
N ILE A 392 22.53 4.10 -2.68
CA ILE A 392 21.40 5.00 -2.56
C ILE A 392 20.31 4.69 -3.59
#